data_4a7eb1dbb04cab2efd12fb8eb84bf622
#
_entry.id   4a7eb1dbb04cab2efd12fb8eb84bf622
#
_cell.length_a   1.000
_cell.length_b   1.000
_cell.length_c   1.000
_cell.angle_alpha   90.00
_cell.angle_beta   90.00
_cell.angle_gamma   90.00
#
_symmetry.space_group_name_H-M   'P 1'
#
loop_
_entity.id
_entity.type
_entity.pdbx_description
1 polymer ?
#
loop_
_entity_poly.entity_id
_entity_poly.type
_entity_poly.pdbx_seq_one_letter_code
_entity_poly.pdbx_strand_id
1 'polypeptide(L)'
;MKVRGMMTRTALAVALVGTIAASMTGVASARDVTIGVIGPLSGPAANSGISMRQAYEVAAAQVNKDGGIVVDGEKSNIKLIFEDSASRPEVGVSAAQKLLTRDNVDILVGDSIASSVTLALMEVAPSFGKFMMSGQPVSIEIAKKIKADPVRFANFWKAAFNSDAYANTLFSTVQDLIAKGSIKAEKKKVAFIVEDTDYGKSNVEYTAPLFKGAGWTVSFSETVPLGNADFYPQLSKLRSDEPDVIISIFTSVNSGIAFVKQIKEQGLKSLHLAVYYPIRPEFLKAATTSANGLLWTPLFFDPVNNPKHKAFSEMFKQQSGVDGNGDHAQGYCQMMMLLDNLKKAGSIEPAKLSEAFAKTDFSCVMARMAYDTEIHTPKVAPDYFPVPMAQIQDGVSFAIWPATTATSTFKPVP
;
A
#
# COMPACT_ATOMS: atom_id res chain seq x y z
N MET A 1 -38.36 -24.06 -105.36
CA MET A 1 -37.30 -25.02 -104.96
C MET A 1 -37.13 -24.95 -103.45
N LYS A 2 -37.23 -26.06 -102.78
CA LYS A 2 -37.28 -26.22 -101.33
C LYS A 2 -35.97 -25.89 -100.67
N VAL A 3 -35.97 -25.18 -99.57
CA VAL A 3 -35.00 -25.40 -98.47
C VAL A 3 -35.71 -25.18 -97.16
N ARG A 4 -35.61 -26.17 -96.30
CA ARG A 4 -36.17 -26.31 -94.95
C ARG A 4 -35.40 -25.45 -93.95
N GLY A 5 -36.12 -24.78 -93.03
CA GLY A 5 -35.59 -24.16 -91.88
C GLY A 5 -35.42 -25.13 -90.71
N MET A 6 -34.38 -24.94 -89.93
CA MET A 6 -34.06 -25.70 -88.75
C MET A 6 -34.14 -24.76 -87.52
N MET A 7 -35.09 -25.04 -86.64
CA MET A 7 -35.24 -24.34 -85.37
C MET A 7 -34.14 -24.77 -84.42
N THR A 8 -33.36 -23.85 -83.93
CA THR A 8 -32.44 -24.01 -82.77
C THR A 8 -33.09 -23.45 -81.54
N ARG A 9 -33.31 -24.32 -80.59
CA ARG A 9 -33.77 -23.95 -79.19
C ARG A 9 -32.58 -23.37 -78.39
N THR A 10 -32.68 -22.11 -77.97
CA THR A 10 -31.75 -21.48 -77.06
C THR A 10 -32.23 -21.74 -75.61
N ALA A 11 -31.49 -22.52 -74.86
CA ALA A 11 -31.72 -22.71 -73.43
C ALA A 11 -31.17 -21.52 -72.65
N LEU A 12 -32.03 -20.87 -71.88
CA LEU A 12 -31.69 -19.78 -71.01
C LEU A 12 -31.15 -20.37 -69.66
N ALA A 13 -29.85 -20.30 -69.44
CA ALA A 13 -29.21 -20.63 -68.16
C ALA A 13 -29.29 -19.43 -67.24
N VAL A 14 -30.15 -19.50 -66.18
CA VAL A 14 -30.17 -18.50 -65.06
C VAL A 14 -29.03 -18.85 -64.16
N ALA A 15 -27.97 -18.01 -64.12
CA ALA A 15 -26.90 -18.09 -63.17
C ALA A 15 -27.34 -17.43 -61.89
N LEU A 16 -27.58 -18.22 -60.83
CA LEU A 16 -27.85 -17.78 -59.43
C LEU A 16 -26.51 -17.35 -58.81
N VAL A 17 -26.20 -16.04 -58.78
CA VAL A 17 -25.05 -15.48 -58.10
C VAL A 17 -25.42 -15.39 -56.61
N GLY A 18 -25.05 -16.43 -55.83
CA GLY A 18 -25.13 -16.41 -54.38
C GLY A 18 -24.07 -15.46 -53.79
N THR A 19 -24.50 -14.29 -53.34
CA THR A 19 -23.65 -13.36 -52.60
C THR A 19 -23.40 -13.94 -51.19
N ILE A 20 -22.26 -14.59 -50.99
CA ILE A 20 -21.76 -14.95 -49.66
C ILE A 20 -21.29 -13.63 -49.01
N ALA A 21 -22.15 -13.04 -48.19
CA ALA A 21 -21.75 -12.00 -47.25
C ALA A 21 -20.85 -12.66 -46.20
N ALA A 22 -19.54 -12.67 -46.44
CA ALA A 22 -18.57 -12.98 -45.41
C ALA A 22 -18.72 -11.90 -44.32
N SER A 23 -19.40 -12.25 -43.24
CA SER A 23 -19.39 -11.48 -41.99
C SER A 23 -17.95 -11.46 -41.51
N MET A 24 -17.18 -10.45 -41.88
CA MET A 24 -15.95 -10.10 -41.20
C MET A 24 -16.36 -9.68 -39.80
N THR A 25 -16.44 -10.65 -38.88
CA THR A 25 -16.30 -10.35 -37.45
C THR A 25 -14.90 -9.80 -37.31
N GLY A 26 -14.79 -8.47 -37.38
CA GLY A 26 -13.57 -7.81 -37.00
C GLY A 26 -13.26 -8.30 -35.57
N VAL A 27 -12.14 -9.00 -35.44
CA VAL A 27 -11.56 -9.29 -34.17
C VAL A 27 -11.25 -7.91 -33.61
N ALA A 28 -12.15 -7.37 -32.75
CA ALA A 28 -11.87 -6.15 -32.03
C ALA A 28 -10.55 -6.41 -31.31
N SER A 29 -9.53 -5.65 -31.68
CA SER A 29 -8.22 -5.73 -31.01
C SER A 29 -8.47 -5.40 -29.56
N ALA A 30 -8.31 -6.39 -28.69
CA ALA A 30 -8.45 -6.20 -27.26
C ALA A 30 -7.60 -4.99 -26.83
N ARG A 31 -8.25 -3.94 -26.34
CA ARG A 31 -7.57 -2.75 -25.86
C ARG A 31 -6.97 -3.08 -24.50
N ASP A 32 -5.68 -2.77 -24.28
CA ASP A 32 -5.08 -2.84 -22.96
C ASP A 32 -5.79 -1.88 -22.00
N VAL A 33 -6.04 -2.32 -20.76
CA VAL A 33 -6.40 -1.42 -19.66
C VAL A 33 -5.11 -0.80 -19.13
N THR A 34 -4.99 0.52 -19.25
CA THR A 34 -3.80 1.26 -18.82
C THR A 34 -3.97 1.81 -17.40
N ILE A 35 -3.07 1.42 -16.50
CA ILE A 35 -3.05 1.91 -15.11
C ILE A 35 -1.80 2.75 -14.94
N GLY A 36 -1.98 4.04 -14.68
CA GLY A 36 -0.90 4.95 -14.29
C GLY A 36 -0.59 4.78 -12.82
N VAL A 37 0.68 4.59 -12.49
CA VAL A 37 1.13 4.41 -11.10
C VAL A 37 2.14 5.49 -10.75
N ILE A 38 1.88 6.21 -9.67
CA ILE A 38 2.78 7.22 -9.10
C ILE A 38 3.34 6.68 -7.79
N GLY A 39 4.63 6.77 -7.61
CA GLY A 39 5.30 6.39 -6.37
C GLY A 39 6.72 6.90 -6.29
N PRO A 40 7.35 6.90 -5.12
CA PRO A 40 8.73 7.36 -4.95
C PRO A 40 9.69 6.29 -5.51
N LEU A 41 10.14 6.47 -6.75
CA LEU A 41 11.14 5.60 -7.37
C LEU A 41 12.57 6.13 -7.14
N SER A 42 12.68 7.35 -6.63
CA SER A 42 13.92 7.98 -6.18
C SER A 42 13.72 8.69 -4.83
N GLY A 43 14.81 9.20 -4.23
CA GLY A 43 14.76 9.91 -2.95
C GLY A 43 14.68 8.99 -1.72
N PRO A 44 14.39 9.57 -0.52
CA PRO A 44 14.48 8.85 0.77
C PRO A 44 13.52 7.67 0.93
N ALA A 45 12.38 7.64 0.24
CA ALA A 45 11.41 6.55 0.28
C ALA A 45 11.52 5.58 -0.92
N ALA A 46 12.58 5.68 -1.74
CA ALA A 46 12.72 4.90 -2.96
C ALA A 46 12.64 3.38 -2.74
N ASN A 47 13.24 2.87 -1.66
CA ASN A 47 13.20 1.44 -1.37
C ASN A 47 11.77 0.91 -1.28
N SER A 48 10.85 1.69 -0.66
CA SER A 48 9.44 1.36 -0.57
C SER A 48 8.76 1.41 -1.93
N GLY A 49 8.94 2.51 -2.64
CA GLY A 49 8.31 2.71 -3.95
C GLY A 49 8.74 1.67 -4.97
N ILE A 50 10.03 1.27 -4.97
CA ILE A 50 10.56 0.21 -5.83
C ILE A 50 9.93 -1.14 -5.48
N SER A 51 9.81 -1.47 -4.17
CA SER A 51 9.12 -2.70 -3.74
C SER A 51 7.66 -2.73 -4.18
N MET A 52 6.93 -1.60 -4.04
CA MET A 52 5.55 -1.49 -4.50
C MET A 52 5.44 -1.64 -6.01
N ARG A 53 6.33 -1.02 -6.78
CA ARG A 53 6.40 -1.17 -8.24
C ARG A 53 6.56 -2.63 -8.63
N GLN A 54 7.56 -3.33 -8.07
CA GLN A 54 7.80 -4.75 -8.34
C GLN A 54 6.57 -5.61 -8.02
N ALA A 55 5.89 -5.31 -6.90
CA ALA A 55 4.69 -6.02 -6.51
C ALA A 55 3.52 -5.81 -7.49
N TYR A 56 3.33 -4.59 -7.95
CA TYR A 56 2.30 -4.26 -8.94
C TYR A 56 2.59 -4.92 -10.29
N GLU A 57 3.86 -4.93 -10.74
CA GLU A 57 4.31 -5.60 -11.95
C GLU A 57 4.04 -7.12 -11.90
N VAL A 58 4.38 -7.77 -10.77
CA VAL A 58 4.11 -9.21 -10.56
C VAL A 58 2.61 -9.50 -10.60
N ALA A 59 1.77 -8.70 -9.94
CA ALA A 59 0.32 -8.89 -9.92
C ALA A 59 -0.29 -8.73 -11.32
N ALA A 60 0.08 -7.68 -12.06
CA ALA A 60 -0.40 -7.45 -13.42
C ALA A 60 0.07 -8.56 -14.38
N ALA A 61 1.32 -8.99 -14.27
CA ALA A 61 1.87 -10.08 -15.07
C ALA A 61 1.13 -11.41 -14.83
N GLN A 62 0.77 -11.69 -13.56
CA GLN A 62 -0.01 -12.89 -13.22
C GLN A 62 -1.39 -12.87 -13.91
N VAL A 63 -2.12 -11.75 -13.81
CA VAL A 63 -3.43 -11.61 -14.46
C VAL A 63 -3.33 -11.71 -15.97
N ASN A 64 -2.32 -11.10 -16.59
CA ASN A 64 -2.09 -11.20 -18.03
C ASN A 64 -1.75 -12.64 -18.47
N LYS A 65 -0.93 -13.35 -17.69
CA LYS A 65 -0.60 -14.76 -17.93
C LYS A 65 -1.84 -15.66 -17.86
N ASP A 66 -2.77 -15.36 -16.95
CA ASP A 66 -4.05 -16.08 -16.80
C ASP A 66 -5.06 -15.67 -17.88
N GLY A 67 -4.64 -14.83 -18.82
CA GLY A 67 -5.40 -14.44 -20.02
C GLY A 67 -6.09 -13.10 -19.92
N GLY A 68 -5.67 -12.22 -19.01
CA GLY A 68 -6.22 -10.87 -18.86
C GLY A 68 -7.57 -10.83 -18.15
N ILE A 69 -8.26 -9.71 -18.29
CA ILE A 69 -9.60 -9.48 -17.73
C ILE A 69 -10.60 -9.10 -18.83
N VAL A 70 -11.88 -9.31 -18.57
CA VAL A 70 -12.94 -8.84 -19.46
C VAL A 70 -13.43 -7.48 -18.97
N VAL A 71 -13.33 -6.48 -19.81
CA VAL A 71 -13.76 -5.10 -19.55
C VAL A 71 -14.57 -4.61 -20.75
N ASP A 72 -15.75 -4.07 -20.48
CA ASP A 72 -16.71 -3.59 -21.50
C ASP A 72 -17.00 -4.64 -22.60
N GLY A 73 -16.99 -5.94 -22.20
CA GLY A 73 -17.24 -7.08 -23.07
C GLY A 73 -16.02 -7.59 -23.85
N GLU A 74 -14.86 -6.93 -23.73
CA GLU A 74 -13.64 -7.28 -24.43
C GLU A 74 -12.56 -7.83 -23.48
N LYS A 75 -11.78 -8.79 -23.94
CA LYS A 75 -10.64 -9.34 -23.21
C LYS A 75 -9.46 -8.38 -23.32
N SER A 76 -8.97 -7.90 -22.19
CA SER A 76 -7.94 -6.86 -22.08
C SER A 76 -6.76 -7.32 -21.25
N ASN A 77 -5.54 -6.94 -21.63
CA ASN A 77 -4.37 -7.06 -20.78
C ASN A 77 -4.23 -5.80 -19.89
N ILE A 78 -3.50 -5.96 -18.80
CA ILE A 78 -3.16 -4.87 -17.90
C ILE A 78 -1.80 -4.30 -18.30
N LYS A 79 -1.75 -3.01 -18.55
CA LYS A 79 -0.52 -2.25 -18.82
C LYS A 79 -0.28 -1.22 -17.72
N LEU A 80 0.88 -1.30 -17.09
CA LEU A 80 1.29 -0.35 -16.05
C LEU A 80 2.22 0.72 -16.65
N ILE A 81 1.99 1.98 -16.30
CA ILE A 81 2.85 3.12 -16.64
C ILE A 81 3.27 3.78 -15.32
N PHE A 82 4.56 3.83 -15.05
CA PHE A 82 5.11 4.33 -13.79
C PHE A 82 5.69 5.72 -13.94
N GLU A 83 5.42 6.57 -12.94
CA GLU A 83 6.02 7.89 -12.79
C GLU A 83 6.57 8.04 -11.36
N ASP A 84 7.72 8.71 -11.28
CA ASP A 84 8.41 8.98 -10.00
C ASP A 84 7.83 10.23 -9.33
N SER A 85 7.42 10.11 -8.07
CA SER A 85 7.04 11.26 -7.24
C SER A 85 8.21 11.84 -6.45
N ALA A 86 9.32 11.11 -6.35
CA ALA A 86 10.46 11.45 -5.48
C ALA A 86 10.04 11.79 -4.02
N SER A 87 8.89 11.30 -3.56
CA SER A 87 8.22 11.67 -2.29
C SER A 87 7.86 13.16 -2.17
N ARG A 88 7.73 13.87 -3.29
CA ARG A 88 7.49 15.33 -3.33
C ARG A 88 6.13 15.62 -3.96
N PRO A 89 5.23 16.36 -3.25
CA PRO A 89 3.88 16.65 -3.72
C PRO A 89 3.83 17.29 -5.11
N GLU A 90 4.66 18.30 -5.38
CA GLU A 90 4.69 19.01 -6.66
C GLU A 90 5.17 18.14 -7.84
N VAL A 91 6.08 17.18 -7.58
CA VAL A 91 6.53 16.22 -8.58
C VAL A 91 5.43 15.19 -8.85
N GLY A 92 4.76 14.70 -7.80
CA GLY A 92 3.62 13.80 -7.91
C GLY A 92 2.46 14.40 -8.71
N VAL A 93 2.13 15.68 -8.48
CA VAL A 93 1.11 16.39 -9.25
C VAL A 93 1.48 16.48 -10.73
N SER A 94 2.74 16.83 -11.04
CA SER A 94 3.22 16.87 -12.43
C SER A 94 3.17 15.50 -13.10
N ALA A 95 3.52 14.43 -12.36
CA ALA A 95 3.41 13.04 -12.80
C ALA A 95 1.95 12.63 -13.09
N ALA A 96 1.00 13.02 -12.21
CA ALA A 96 -0.42 12.75 -12.42
C ALA A 96 -0.95 13.46 -13.67
N GLN A 97 -0.63 14.73 -13.85
CA GLN A 97 -1.02 15.48 -15.05
C GLN A 97 -0.50 14.81 -16.32
N LYS A 98 0.76 14.38 -16.34
CA LYS A 98 1.35 13.65 -17.46
C LYS A 98 0.59 12.36 -17.77
N LEU A 99 0.35 11.52 -16.78
CA LEU A 99 -0.38 10.25 -16.93
C LEU A 99 -1.82 10.47 -17.42
N LEU A 100 -2.50 11.49 -16.89
CA LEU A 100 -3.91 11.75 -17.18
C LEU A 100 -4.15 12.48 -18.51
N THR A 101 -3.22 13.34 -18.96
CA THR A 101 -3.39 14.14 -20.18
C THR A 101 -2.64 13.60 -21.38
N ARG A 102 -1.36 13.23 -21.21
CA ARG A 102 -0.51 12.77 -22.30
C ARG A 102 -0.64 11.27 -22.54
N ASP A 103 -0.54 10.49 -21.46
CA ASP A 103 -0.56 9.05 -21.54
C ASP A 103 -2.00 8.50 -21.48
N ASN A 104 -2.97 9.33 -21.12
CA ASN A 104 -4.41 9.08 -21.07
C ASN A 104 -4.77 7.75 -20.41
N VAL A 105 -4.22 7.50 -19.22
CA VAL A 105 -4.45 6.26 -18.47
C VAL A 105 -5.93 6.10 -18.07
N ASP A 106 -6.39 4.87 -17.97
CA ASP A 106 -7.77 4.56 -17.60
C ASP A 106 -8.02 4.69 -16.11
N ILE A 107 -7.03 4.27 -15.31
CA ILE A 107 -7.06 4.27 -13.84
C ILE A 107 -5.77 4.89 -13.33
N LEU A 108 -5.87 5.67 -12.24
CA LEU A 108 -4.71 6.22 -11.54
C LEU A 108 -4.50 5.49 -10.19
N VAL A 109 -3.29 5.03 -9.94
CA VAL A 109 -2.85 4.55 -8.63
C VAL A 109 -1.79 5.50 -8.10
N GLY A 110 -2.03 6.14 -6.97
CA GLY A 110 -1.05 7.09 -6.46
C GLY A 110 -1.43 7.83 -5.17
N ASP A 111 -0.49 8.30 -4.41
CA ASP A 111 0.89 7.81 -4.41
C ASP A 111 0.95 6.39 -3.83
N SER A 112 1.93 5.60 -4.23
CA SER A 112 2.05 4.22 -3.71
C SER A 112 2.51 4.19 -2.24
N ILE A 113 3.15 5.25 -1.72
CA ILE A 113 3.75 5.32 -0.38
C ILE A 113 3.44 6.62 0.37
N ALA A 114 3.56 7.79 -0.29
CA ALA A 114 3.64 9.08 0.40
C ALA A 114 2.26 9.71 0.62
N SER A 115 1.86 9.91 1.88
CA SER A 115 0.59 10.55 2.24
C SER A 115 0.51 11.99 1.76
N SER A 116 1.58 12.79 1.90
CA SER A 116 1.61 14.19 1.44
C SER A 116 1.42 14.31 -0.07
N VAL A 117 2.03 13.38 -0.84
CA VAL A 117 1.82 13.31 -2.30
C VAL A 117 0.37 12.94 -2.60
N THR A 118 -0.19 11.93 -1.95
CA THR A 118 -1.60 11.52 -2.16
C THR A 118 -2.57 12.67 -1.88
N LEU A 119 -2.36 13.41 -0.78
CA LEU A 119 -3.19 14.59 -0.45
C LEU A 119 -3.13 15.66 -1.55
N ALA A 120 -1.97 15.88 -2.16
CA ALA A 120 -1.83 16.79 -3.29
C ALA A 120 -2.51 16.24 -4.56
N LEU A 121 -2.41 14.94 -4.83
CA LEU A 121 -3.11 14.30 -5.96
C LEU A 121 -4.62 14.37 -5.84
N MET A 122 -5.18 14.29 -4.63
CA MET A 122 -6.61 14.44 -4.37
C MET A 122 -7.16 15.81 -4.77
N GLU A 123 -6.31 16.85 -4.83
CA GLU A 123 -6.76 18.18 -5.30
C GLU A 123 -6.88 18.25 -6.83
N VAL A 124 -6.16 17.42 -7.55
CA VAL A 124 -6.04 17.49 -9.01
C VAL A 124 -6.80 16.36 -9.71
N ALA A 125 -6.62 15.13 -9.29
CA ALA A 125 -7.13 13.94 -9.98
C ALA A 125 -8.66 13.92 -10.18
N PRO A 126 -9.52 14.38 -9.24
CA PRO A 126 -10.97 14.36 -9.42
C PRO A 126 -11.45 15.17 -10.65
N SER A 127 -10.72 16.25 -11.04
CA SER A 127 -11.09 17.06 -12.20
C SER A 127 -10.99 16.33 -13.54
N PHE A 128 -10.28 15.20 -13.59
CA PHE A 128 -10.14 14.36 -14.79
C PHE A 128 -11.20 13.28 -14.89
N GLY A 129 -12.07 13.15 -13.89
CA GLY A 129 -13.16 12.16 -13.92
C GLY A 129 -12.69 10.69 -14.00
N LYS A 130 -11.48 10.38 -13.56
CA LYS A 130 -10.94 9.02 -13.55
C LYS A 130 -11.08 8.38 -12.17
N PHE A 131 -11.10 7.04 -12.14
CA PHE A 131 -10.97 6.30 -10.88
C PHE A 131 -9.55 6.42 -10.35
N MET A 132 -9.42 6.66 -9.04
CA MET A 132 -8.14 6.74 -8.36
C MET A 132 -8.12 5.86 -7.13
N MET A 133 -7.03 5.09 -6.96
CA MET A 133 -6.72 4.33 -5.74
C MET A 133 -5.40 4.82 -5.18
N SER A 134 -5.31 5.10 -3.87
CA SER A 134 -3.99 5.27 -3.22
C SER A 134 -3.40 3.92 -2.82
N GLY A 135 -2.07 3.82 -2.73
CA GLY A 135 -1.37 2.62 -2.25
C GLY A 135 -1.32 2.53 -0.72
N GLN A 136 -0.13 2.74 -0.13
CA GLN A 136 0.14 2.68 1.32
C GLN A 136 -0.13 3.95 2.14
N PRO A 137 -0.50 5.12 1.58
CA PRO A 137 -0.78 6.29 2.38
C PRO A 137 -1.80 6.06 3.48
N VAL A 138 -1.39 6.29 4.74
CA VAL A 138 -2.20 6.02 5.93
C VAL A 138 -2.64 7.29 6.67
N SER A 139 -2.21 8.50 6.25
CA SER A 139 -2.67 9.72 6.89
C SER A 139 -4.18 9.79 6.96
N ILE A 140 -4.70 10.05 8.15
CA ILE A 140 -6.14 10.18 8.39
C ILE A 140 -6.74 11.36 7.65
N GLU A 141 -5.92 12.37 7.28
CA GLU A 141 -6.37 13.54 6.53
C GLU A 141 -6.97 13.16 5.18
N ILE A 142 -6.52 12.04 4.59
CA ILE A 142 -7.11 11.49 3.38
C ILE A 142 -8.58 11.08 3.62
N ALA A 143 -8.84 10.34 4.71
CA ALA A 143 -10.19 9.92 5.08
C ALA A 143 -11.07 11.11 5.48
N LYS A 144 -10.52 12.11 6.20
CA LYS A 144 -11.23 13.35 6.55
C LYS A 144 -11.68 14.10 5.29
N LYS A 145 -10.81 14.22 4.27
CA LYS A 145 -11.18 14.85 2.98
C LYS A 145 -12.31 14.10 2.27
N ILE A 146 -12.25 12.78 2.21
CA ILE A 146 -13.32 11.96 1.61
C ILE A 146 -14.64 12.21 2.32
N LYS A 147 -14.64 12.18 3.65
CA LYS A 147 -15.84 12.40 4.46
C LYS A 147 -16.39 13.83 4.33
N ALA A 148 -15.52 14.83 4.17
CA ALA A 148 -15.92 16.23 4.03
C ALA A 148 -16.55 16.55 2.65
N ASP A 149 -16.13 15.86 1.58
CA ASP A 149 -16.68 16.04 0.24
C ASP A 149 -16.81 14.69 -0.49
N PRO A 150 -17.81 13.88 -0.10
CA PRO A 150 -17.98 12.54 -0.67
C PRO A 150 -18.36 12.55 -2.16
N VAL A 151 -18.91 13.65 -2.66
CA VAL A 151 -19.24 13.78 -4.09
C VAL A 151 -17.96 13.96 -4.92
N ARG A 152 -17.09 14.88 -4.50
CA ARG A 152 -15.81 15.11 -5.17
C ARG A 152 -14.94 13.87 -5.18
N PHE A 153 -14.92 13.11 -4.08
CA PHE A 153 -14.07 11.94 -3.90
C PHE A 153 -14.80 10.59 -4.09
N ALA A 154 -15.97 10.61 -4.75
CA ALA A 154 -16.76 9.38 -5.00
C ALA A 154 -15.95 8.27 -5.71
N ASN A 155 -14.98 8.63 -6.55
CA ASN A 155 -14.15 7.70 -7.31
C ASN A 155 -12.72 7.59 -6.78
N PHE A 156 -12.48 8.02 -5.54
CA PHE A 156 -11.20 7.87 -4.85
C PHE A 156 -11.30 6.83 -3.73
N TRP A 157 -10.44 5.81 -3.73
CA TRP A 157 -10.42 4.73 -2.76
C TRP A 157 -9.02 4.51 -2.19
N LYS A 158 -8.93 4.20 -0.90
CA LYS A 158 -7.66 3.85 -0.25
C LYS A 158 -7.42 2.35 -0.33
N ALA A 159 -6.16 1.93 -0.51
CA ALA A 159 -5.79 0.53 -0.38
C ALA A 159 -5.05 0.22 0.93
N ALA A 160 -4.92 1.20 1.82
CA ALA A 160 -4.37 1.05 3.16
C ALA A 160 -5.31 1.69 4.21
N PHE A 161 -5.25 1.18 5.43
CA PHE A 161 -5.98 1.70 6.59
C PHE A 161 -5.48 3.09 7.01
N ASN A 162 -6.04 3.66 8.07
CA ASN A 162 -5.61 4.97 8.57
C ASN A 162 -4.62 4.86 9.74
N SER A 163 -3.94 5.96 10.06
CA SER A 163 -2.94 6.07 11.12
C SER A 163 -3.47 5.82 12.54
N ASP A 164 -4.78 5.94 12.77
CA ASP A 164 -5.41 5.55 14.04
C ASP A 164 -5.25 4.05 14.37
N ALA A 165 -5.14 3.19 13.36
CA ALA A 165 -4.84 1.78 13.56
C ALA A 165 -3.45 1.57 14.19
N TYR A 166 -2.45 2.35 13.76
CA TYR A 166 -1.12 2.34 14.40
C TYR A 166 -1.18 2.83 15.84
N ALA A 167 -1.88 3.95 16.05
CA ALA A 167 -2.06 4.53 17.37
C ALA A 167 -2.62 3.52 18.36
N ASN A 168 -3.67 2.80 17.97
CA ASN A 168 -4.29 1.76 18.80
C ASN A 168 -3.32 0.61 19.09
N THR A 169 -2.57 0.14 18.11
CA THR A 169 -1.58 -0.94 18.28
C THR A 169 -0.44 -0.51 19.22
N LEU A 170 0.14 0.67 18.98
CA LEU A 170 1.23 1.21 19.80
C LEU A 170 0.80 1.34 21.26
N PHE A 171 -0.33 2.01 21.50
CA PHE A 171 -0.85 2.25 22.84
C PHE A 171 -1.26 0.95 23.54
N SER A 172 -2.08 0.10 22.88
CA SER A 172 -2.60 -1.12 23.51
C SER A 172 -1.49 -2.12 23.83
N THR A 173 -0.44 -2.20 23.00
CA THR A 173 0.72 -3.04 23.30
C THR A 173 1.43 -2.57 24.58
N VAL A 174 1.68 -1.27 24.71
CA VAL A 174 2.32 -0.72 25.93
C VAL A 174 1.47 -1.00 27.16
N GLN A 175 0.15 -0.78 27.10
CA GLN A 175 -0.77 -1.04 28.22
C GLN A 175 -0.80 -2.54 28.59
N ASP A 176 -0.84 -3.43 27.61
CA ASP A 176 -0.83 -4.89 27.84
C ASP A 176 0.50 -5.35 28.50
N LEU A 177 1.64 -4.83 28.05
CA LEU A 177 2.95 -5.13 28.64
C LEU A 177 3.05 -4.66 30.08
N ILE A 178 2.47 -3.50 30.40
CA ILE A 178 2.40 -2.99 31.81
C ILE A 178 1.48 -3.87 32.64
N ALA A 179 0.29 -4.19 32.13
CA ALA A 179 -0.70 -5.01 32.84
C ALA A 179 -0.17 -6.42 33.17
N LYS A 180 0.67 -6.96 32.28
CA LYS A 180 1.37 -8.26 32.48
C LYS A 180 2.62 -8.15 33.37
N GLY A 181 3.01 -6.95 33.80
CA GLY A 181 4.24 -6.72 34.56
C GLY A 181 5.53 -6.95 33.75
N SER A 182 5.41 -7.02 32.41
CA SER A 182 6.56 -7.24 31.53
C SER A 182 7.45 -6.00 31.42
N ILE A 183 6.88 -4.81 31.58
CA ILE A 183 7.58 -3.53 31.64
C ILE A 183 7.03 -2.70 32.81
N LYS A 184 7.83 -1.74 33.27
CA LYS A 184 7.42 -0.71 34.22
C LYS A 184 7.44 0.65 33.54
N ALA A 185 6.44 1.46 33.76
CA ALA A 185 6.37 2.86 33.33
C ALA A 185 6.28 3.77 34.54
N GLU A 186 7.41 4.02 35.18
CA GLU A 186 7.49 4.71 36.47
C GLU A 186 7.17 6.20 36.33
N LYS A 187 7.62 6.83 35.22
CA LYS A 187 7.43 8.26 34.95
C LYS A 187 6.17 8.55 34.13
N LYS A 188 5.60 7.54 33.46
CA LYS A 188 4.52 7.68 32.49
C LYS A 188 4.81 8.78 31.44
N LYS A 189 6.03 8.79 30.91
CA LYS A 189 6.47 9.71 29.89
C LYS A 189 6.58 8.99 28.54
N VAL A 190 6.02 9.58 27.49
CA VAL A 190 6.17 9.13 26.10
C VAL A 190 6.78 10.25 25.26
N ALA A 191 7.71 9.89 24.40
CA ALA A 191 8.38 10.79 23.46
C ALA A 191 8.13 10.34 22.01
N PHE A 192 8.02 11.32 21.10
CA PHE A 192 7.84 11.09 19.66
C PHE A 192 8.98 11.75 18.89
N ILE A 193 9.56 11.00 17.94
CA ILE A 193 10.43 11.51 16.90
C ILE A 193 9.90 11.00 15.57
N VAL A 194 9.44 11.90 14.73
CA VAL A 194 8.72 11.54 13.50
C VAL A 194 9.23 12.37 12.32
N GLU A 195 9.08 11.85 11.12
CA GLU A 195 9.39 12.65 9.92
C GLU A 195 8.39 13.80 9.75
N ASP A 196 8.87 14.93 9.22
CA ASP A 196 8.08 16.14 8.94
C ASP A 196 7.25 15.96 7.67
N THR A 197 6.27 15.06 7.76
CA THR A 197 5.31 14.72 6.69
C THR A 197 3.91 14.58 7.28
N ASP A 198 2.87 14.60 6.42
CA ASP A 198 1.50 14.31 6.86
C ASP A 198 1.38 12.91 7.49
N TYR A 199 2.19 11.96 7.04
CA TYR A 199 2.28 10.64 7.64
C TYR A 199 2.80 10.69 9.09
N GLY A 200 3.94 11.33 9.31
CA GLY A 200 4.54 11.43 10.65
C GLY A 200 3.63 12.20 11.62
N LYS A 201 3.14 13.37 11.22
CA LYS A 201 2.26 14.23 12.02
C LYS A 201 0.94 13.56 12.38
N SER A 202 0.27 12.94 11.41
CA SER A 202 -0.99 12.23 11.61
C SER A 202 -0.86 11.09 12.64
N ASN A 203 0.25 10.37 12.65
CA ASN A 203 0.48 9.33 13.66
C ASN A 203 0.60 9.89 15.07
N VAL A 204 1.27 11.05 15.27
CA VAL A 204 1.35 11.71 16.57
C VAL A 204 -0.02 12.21 17.02
N GLU A 205 -0.78 12.82 16.10
CA GLU A 205 -2.12 13.36 16.35
C GLU A 205 -3.06 12.32 16.96
N TYR A 206 -2.98 11.07 16.51
CA TYR A 206 -3.84 9.99 17.01
C TYR A 206 -3.24 9.18 18.16
N THR A 207 -1.91 9.08 18.23
CA THR A 207 -1.25 8.30 19.30
C THR A 207 -1.13 9.08 20.61
N ALA A 208 -0.75 10.35 20.55
CA ALA A 208 -0.52 11.16 21.74
C ALA A 208 -1.78 11.32 22.64
N PRO A 209 -3.00 11.52 22.11
CA PRO A 209 -4.21 11.58 22.94
C PRO A 209 -4.50 10.29 23.70
N LEU A 210 -4.21 9.10 23.14
CA LEU A 210 -4.41 7.82 23.83
C LEU A 210 -3.52 7.73 25.09
N PHE A 211 -2.26 8.07 24.94
CA PHE A 211 -1.34 8.12 26.09
C PHE A 211 -1.77 9.16 27.12
N LYS A 212 -2.12 10.39 26.69
CA LYS A 212 -2.61 11.46 27.60
C LYS A 212 -3.86 11.02 28.35
N GLY A 213 -4.83 10.39 27.68
CA GLY A 213 -6.06 9.87 28.27
C GLY A 213 -5.82 8.80 29.34
N ALA A 214 -4.69 8.07 29.26
CA ALA A 214 -4.24 7.09 30.25
C ALA A 214 -3.31 7.68 31.34
N GLY A 215 -3.22 9.01 31.43
CA GLY A 215 -2.43 9.70 32.46
C GLY A 215 -0.94 9.78 32.15
N TRP A 216 -0.53 9.65 30.88
CA TRP A 216 0.86 9.83 30.46
C TRP A 216 1.12 11.27 30.04
N THR A 217 2.37 11.71 30.23
CA THR A 217 2.87 12.98 29.69
C THR A 217 3.58 12.75 28.36
N VAL A 218 3.17 13.48 27.32
CA VAL A 218 4.00 13.62 26.12
C VAL A 218 5.11 14.60 26.45
N SER A 219 6.26 14.07 26.85
CA SER A 219 7.38 14.87 27.38
C SER A 219 8.22 15.46 26.25
N PHE A 220 8.18 14.86 25.08
CA PHE A 220 8.94 15.30 23.91
C PHE A 220 8.19 14.92 22.61
N SER A 221 8.13 15.83 21.67
CA SER A 221 7.60 15.56 20.31
C SER A 221 8.29 16.48 19.33
N GLU A 222 9.07 15.91 18.42
CA GLU A 222 9.84 16.67 17.43
C GLU A 222 9.74 16.02 16.05
N THR A 223 9.64 16.85 15.02
CA THR A 223 9.72 16.42 13.63
C THR A 223 11.13 16.58 13.09
N VAL A 224 11.54 15.69 12.20
CA VAL A 224 12.82 15.72 11.47
C VAL A 224 12.58 15.65 9.97
N PRO A 225 13.46 16.19 9.13
CA PRO A 225 13.33 16.06 7.68
C PRO A 225 13.21 14.61 7.22
N LEU A 226 12.44 14.37 6.17
CA LEU A 226 12.40 13.06 5.52
C LEU A 226 13.81 12.66 5.04
N GLY A 227 14.27 11.48 5.44
CA GLY A 227 15.63 11.02 5.15
C GLY A 227 16.69 11.49 6.14
N ASN A 228 16.31 12.13 7.25
CA ASN A 228 17.27 12.53 8.31
C ASN A 228 18.13 11.36 8.77
N ALA A 229 19.43 11.59 8.94
CA ALA A 229 20.41 10.59 9.37
C ALA A 229 21.17 10.98 10.63
N ASP A 230 20.98 12.20 11.14
CA ASP A 230 21.60 12.69 12.37
C ASP A 230 20.50 13.00 13.41
N PHE A 231 20.51 12.24 14.48
CA PHE A 231 19.53 12.33 15.59
C PHE A 231 20.18 12.69 16.93
N TYR A 232 21.49 12.93 16.97
CA TYR A 232 22.15 13.24 18.22
C TYR A 232 21.57 14.46 18.95
N PRO A 233 21.12 15.54 18.26
CA PRO A 233 20.45 16.66 18.95
C PRO A 233 19.18 16.24 19.68
N GLN A 234 18.33 15.41 19.04
CA GLN A 234 17.09 14.90 19.63
C GLN A 234 17.39 13.91 20.76
N LEU A 235 18.33 13.00 20.55
CA LEU A 235 18.72 11.98 21.52
C LEU A 235 19.35 12.59 22.79
N SER A 236 20.08 13.69 22.66
CA SER A 236 20.61 14.43 23.80
C SER A 236 19.49 14.99 24.71
N LYS A 237 18.42 15.52 24.08
CA LYS A 237 17.23 15.99 24.81
C LYS A 237 16.49 14.81 25.48
N LEU A 238 16.30 13.72 24.75
CA LEU A 238 15.66 12.49 25.28
C LEU A 238 16.44 11.89 26.43
N ARG A 239 17.77 11.92 26.39
CA ARG A 239 18.62 11.44 27.47
C ARG A 239 18.45 12.27 28.77
N SER A 240 18.19 13.58 28.66
CA SER A 240 17.92 14.44 29.79
C SER A 240 16.51 14.26 30.37
N ASP A 241 15.53 13.92 29.49
CA ASP A 241 14.13 13.72 29.86
C ASP A 241 13.83 12.31 30.38
N GLU A 242 14.55 11.31 29.89
CA GLU A 242 14.41 9.88 30.20
C GLU A 242 12.94 9.40 30.12
N PRO A 243 12.29 9.42 28.96
CA PRO A 243 10.94 8.89 28.79
C PRO A 243 10.92 7.38 28.98
N ASP A 244 9.79 6.83 29.48
CA ASP A 244 9.61 5.37 29.56
C ASP A 244 9.46 4.75 28.18
N VAL A 245 8.86 5.49 27.24
CA VAL A 245 8.58 5.04 25.86
C VAL A 245 9.06 6.07 24.84
N ILE A 246 9.76 5.64 23.82
CA ILE A 246 10.10 6.41 22.62
C ILE A 246 9.37 5.78 21.42
N ILE A 247 8.66 6.61 20.65
CA ILE A 247 7.99 6.20 19.41
C ILE A 247 8.64 6.92 18.23
N SER A 248 9.18 6.15 17.29
CA SER A 248 9.80 6.69 16.08
C SER A 248 9.02 6.28 14.82
N ILE A 249 8.76 7.25 13.93
CA ILE A 249 7.90 7.07 12.76
C ILE A 249 8.60 7.63 11.53
N PHE A 250 9.14 6.73 10.71
CA PHE A 250 9.89 7.08 9.50
C PHE A 250 9.47 6.22 8.31
N THR A 251 9.36 6.83 7.15
CA THR A 251 9.25 6.12 5.86
C THR A 251 10.63 5.68 5.36
N SER A 252 11.65 6.50 5.61
CA SER A 252 13.04 6.19 5.21
C SER A 252 13.66 5.10 6.08
N VAL A 253 14.05 3.98 5.46
CA VAL A 253 14.78 2.91 6.15
C VAL A 253 16.13 3.39 6.69
N ASN A 254 16.82 4.29 5.96
CA ASN A 254 18.11 4.84 6.39
C ASN A 254 17.98 5.70 7.65
N SER A 255 16.89 6.49 7.77
CA SER A 255 16.58 7.22 9.00
C SER A 255 16.37 6.27 10.18
N GLY A 256 15.61 5.19 9.96
CA GLY A 256 15.39 4.18 11.00
C GLY A 256 16.66 3.49 11.45
N ILE A 257 17.55 3.12 10.51
CA ILE A 257 18.86 2.52 10.82
C ILE A 257 19.71 3.47 11.64
N ALA A 258 19.83 4.73 11.23
CA ALA A 258 20.60 5.73 11.92
C ALA A 258 20.06 5.97 13.35
N PHE A 259 18.75 6.13 13.49
CA PHE A 259 18.09 6.38 14.76
C PHE A 259 18.33 5.25 15.77
N VAL A 260 18.11 4.00 15.35
CA VAL A 260 18.26 2.83 16.23
C VAL A 260 19.71 2.65 16.69
N LYS A 261 20.69 2.86 15.80
CA LYS A 261 22.11 2.82 16.16
C LYS A 261 22.47 3.92 17.17
N GLN A 262 22.06 5.16 16.87
CA GLN A 262 22.36 6.31 17.73
C GLN A 262 21.64 6.22 19.09
N ILE A 263 20.42 5.69 19.20
CA ILE A 263 19.78 5.37 20.49
C ILE A 263 20.66 4.44 21.32
N LYS A 264 21.17 3.37 20.69
CA LYS A 264 22.01 2.38 21.39
C LYS A 264 23.34 3.00 21.84
N GLU A 265 23.97 3.81 21.01
CA GLU A 265 25.20 4.54 21.33
C GLU A 265 25.00 5.52 22.51
N GLN A 266 23.85 6.18 22.56
CA GLN A 266 23.49 7.10 23.66
C GLN A 266 23.09 6.39 24.97
N GLY A 267 22.94 5.06 24.94
CA GLY A 267 22.60 4.24 26.11
C GLY A 267 21.21 4.52 26.69
N LEU A 268 20.26 4.98 25.87
CA LEU A 268 18.87 5.19 26.28
C LEU A 268 18.21 3.86 26.67
N LYS A 269 17.47 3.86 27.79
CA LYS A 269 16.82 2.66 28.36
C LYS A 269 15.30 2.60 28.09
N SER A 270 14.77 3.59 27.41
CA SER A 270 13.36 3.67 27.06
C SER A 270 12.93 2.46 26.20
N LEU A 271 11.69 1.99 26.40
CA LEU A 271 11.08 1.06 25.45
C LEU A 271 10.92 1.75 24.10
N HIS A 272 11.55 1.22 23.07
CA HIS A 272 11.50 1.82 21.74
C HIS A 272 10.48 1.11 20.83
N LEU A 273 9.50 1.87 20.34
CA LEU A 273 8.51 1.44 19.38
C LEU A 273 8.74 2.15 18.02
N ALA A 274 8.75 1.38 16.97
CA ALA A 274 8.99 1.84 15.61
C ALA A 274 7.76 1.66 14.72
N VAL A 275 7.54 2.58 13.79
CA VAL A 275 6.50 2.43 12.79
C VAL A 275 7.10 2.39 11.40
N TYR A 276 6.83 1.29 10.68
CA TYR A 276 7.07 1.04 9.27
C TYR A 276 8.50 0.66 8.87
N TYR A 277 9.53 1.45 9.16
CA TYR A 277 10.88 1.22 8.64
C TYR A 277 11.51 -0.17 8.92
N PRO A 278 11.18 -0.90 10.02
CA PRO A 278 11.73 -2.24 10.25
C PRO A 278 11.18 -3.35 9.33
N ILE A 279 10.15 -3.06 8.52
CA ILE A 279 9.58 -4.01 7.55
C ILE A 279 10.61 -4.51 6.53
N ARG A 280 11.73 -3.77 6.36
CA ARG A 280 12.69 -4.02 5.31
C ARG A 280 13.82 -4.95 5.73
N PRO A 281 14.17 -5.95 4.90
CA PRO A 281 15.31 -6.82 5.17
C PRO A 281 16.64 -6.07 5.37
N GLU A 282 16.85 -4.96 4.64
CA GLU A 282 18.05 -4.14 4.77
C GLU A 282 18.13 -3.43 6.12
N PHE A 283 17.00 -3.14 6.77
CA PHE A 283 16.99 -2.61 8.13
C PHE A 283 17.67 -3.59 9.10
N LEU A 284 17.22 -4.85 9.14
CA LEU A 284 17.79 -5.87 10.02
C LEU A 284 19.28 -6.11 9.74
N LYS A 285 19.65 -6.18 8.46
CA LYS A 285 21.05 -6.35 8.03
C LYS A 285 21.95 -5.21 8.51
N ALA A 286 21.47 -3.97 8.43
CA ALA A 286 22.27 -2.78 8.75
C ALA A 286 22.22 -2.40 10.23
N ALA A 287 21.09 -2.56 10.91
CA ALA A 287 20.92 -2.24 12.33
C ALA A 287 21.55 -3.30 13.25
N THR A 288 21.66 -4.55 12.77
CA THR A 288 22.29 -5.68 13.50
C THR A 288 21.76 -5.80 14.93
N THR A 289 22.64 -5.99 15.92
CA THR A 289 22.30 -6.10 17.35
C THR A 289 21.71 -4.83 17.95
N SER A 290 21.87 -3.65 17.29
CA SER A 290 21.27 -2.40 17.77
C SER A 290 19.74 -2.43 17.70
N ALA A 291 19.16 -3.26 16.85
CA ALA A 291 17.72 -3.42 16.73
C ALA A 291 17.12 -4.44 17.74
N ASN A 292 17.92 -5.19 18.48
CA ASN A 292 17.39 -6.17 19.42
C ASN A 292 16.53 -5.48 20.48
N GLY A 293 15.31 -6.03 20.68
CA GLY A 293 14.33 -5.49 21.60
C GLY A 293 13.40 -4.44 21.01
N LEU A 294 13.70 -3.89 19.84
CA LEU A 294 12.83 -2.95 19.16
C LEU A 294 11.46 -3.56 18.88
N LEU A 295 10.41 -2.86 19.31
CA LEU A 295 9.04 -3.18 18.95
C LEU A 295 8.68 -2.43 17.66
N TRP A 296 7.91 -3.05 16.78
CA TRP A 296 7.52 -2.40 15.53
C TRP A 296 6.21 -2.90 14.96
N THR A 297 5.56 -2.03 14.21
CA THR A 297 4.31 -2.26 13.48
C THR A 297 4.36 -1.44 12.18
N PRO A 298 3.58 -1.69 11.16
CA PRO A 298 2.71 -2.81 10.80
C PRO A 298 3.32 -3.69 9.72
N LEU A 299 2.45 -4.36 8.94
CA LEU A 299 2.80 -5.16 7.77
C LEU A 299 3.81 -6.27 8.11
N PHE A 300 3.62 -6.86 9.29
CA PHE A 300 4.46 -7.97 9.73
C PHE A 300 4.37 -9.12 8.74
N PHE A 301 5.49 -9.39 8.07
CA PHE A 301 5.63 -10.45 7.10
C PHE A 301 6.62 -11.49 7.62
N ASP A 302 6.14 -12.72 7.83
CA ASP A 302 6.90 -13.80 8.45
C ASP A 302 6.90 -15.05 7.55
N PRO A 303 7.82 -15.11 6.58
CA PRO A 303 7.93 -16.29 5.70
C PRO A 303 8.56 -17.51 6.40
N VAL A 304 9.06 -17.37 7.62
CA VAL A 304 9.66 -18.48 8.40
C VAL A 304 8.58 -19.28 9.12
N ASN A 305 7.66 -18.60 9.82
CA ASN A 305 6.69 -19.26 10.68
C ASN A 305 5.27 -19.27 10.11
N ASN A 306 4.97 -18.43 9.09
CA ASN A 306 3.66 -18.38 8.45
C ASN A 306 3.68 -19.05 7.07
N PRO A 307 3.00 -20.19 6.89
CA PRO A 307 3.00 -20.91 5.61
C PRO A 307 2.48 -20.09 4.42
N LYS A 308 1.49 -19.20 4.62
CA LYS A 308 0.97 -18.32 3.57
C LYS A 308 2.02 -17.29 3.13
N HIS A 309 2.75 -16.70 4.10
CA HIS A 309 3.82 -15.75 3.81
C HIS A 309 5.00 -16.45 3.12
N LYS A 310 5.32 -17.68 3.52
CA LYS A 310 6.35 -18.50 2.86
C LYS A 310 6.00 -18.78 1.41
N ALA A 311 4.79 -19.28 1.15
CA ALA A 311 4.32 -19.57 -0.21
C ALA A 311 4.33 -18.30 -1.10
N PHE A 312 3.91 -17.15 -0.54
CA PHE A 312 3.99 -15.88 -1.25
C PHE A 312 5.45 -15.50 -1.56
N SER A 313 6.36 -15.60 -0.59
CA SER A 313 7.78 -15.26 -0.77
C SER A 313 8.42 -16.12 -1.87
N GLU A 314 8.14 -17.41 -1.89
CA GLU A 314 8.64 -18.34 -2.91
C GLU A 314 8.08 -17.99 -4.31
N MET A 315 6.78 -17.78 -4.42
CA MET A 315 6.12 -17.35 -5.66
C MET A 315 6.69 -16.02 -6.16
N PHE A 316 6.82 -15.04 -5.27
CA PHE A 316 7.29 -13.70 -5.61
C PHE A 316 8.74 -13.75 -6.11
N LYS A 317 9.61 -14.49 -5.40
CA LYS A 317 11.01 -14.70 -5.81
C LYS A 317 11.11 -15.37 -7.18
N GLN A 318 10.27 -16.36 -7.45
CA GLN A 318 10.24 -17.05 -8.75
C GLN A 318 9.88 -16.09 -9.90
N GLN A 319 8.98 -15.14 -9.65
CA GLN A 319 8.49 -14.21 -10.69
C GLN A 319 9.36 -12.95 -10.83
N SER A 320 9.88 -12.42 -9.75
CA SER A 320 10.62 -11.14 -9.72
C SER A 320 12.13 -11.28 -9.58
N GLY A 321 12.64 -12.43 -9.16
CA GLY A 321 14.04 -12.66 -8.85
C GLY A 321 14.51 -12.12 -7.49
N VAL A 322 13.62 -11.47 -6.70
CA VAL A 322 13.95 -10.90 -5.39
C VAL A 322 13.11 -11.52 -4.29
N ASP A 323 13.67 -11.58 -3.07
CA ASP A 323 12.93 -12.10 -1.92
C ASP A 323 11.78 -11.15 -1.55
N GLY A 324 10.58 -11.73 -1.33
CA GLY A 324 9.42 -10.98 -0.90
C GLY A 324 9.60 -10.38 0.50
N ASN A 325 9.05 -9.18 0.71
CA ASN A 325 8.95 -8.52 2.00
C ASN A 325 7.51 -8.02 2.24
N GLY A 326 7.26 -7.33 3.35
CA GLY A 326 5.92 -6.84 3.69
C GLY A 326 5.35 -5.84 2.68
N ASP A 327 6.18 -4.98 2.07
CA ASP A 327 5.71 -4.07 1.01
C ASP A 327 5.35 -4.83 -0.27
N HIS A 328 6.16 -5.82 -0.65
CA HIS A 328 5.83 -6.67 -1.79
C HIS A 328 4.50 -7.39 -1.58
N ALA A 329 4.30 -7.99 -0.41
CA ALA A 329 3.07 -8.70 -0.10
C ALA A 329 1.86 -7.75 -0.10
N GLN A 330 1.99 -6.57 0.49
CA GLN A 330 0.92 -5.58 0.54
C GLN A 330 0.64 -4.99 -0.85
N GLY A 331 1.67 -4.59 -1.58
CA GLY A 331 1.50 -4.06 -2.94
C GLY A 331 0.84 -5.06 -3.88
N TYR A 332 1.28 -6.32 -3.83
CA TYR A 332 0.65 -7.40 -4.58
C TYR A 332 -0.85 -7.53 -4.24
N CYS A 333 -1.20 -7.52 -2.94
CA CYS A 333 -2.58 -7.58 -2.51
C CYS A 333 -3.41 -6.38 -2.99
N GLN A 334 -2.84 -5.17 -2.96
CA GLN A 334 -3.53 -3.95 -3.42
C GLN A 334 -3.83 -4.01 -4.93
N MET A 335 -2.85 -4.39 -5.73
CA MET A 335 -3.05 -4.49 -7.17
C MET A 335 -4.01 -5.63 -7.52
N MET A 336 -3.87 -6.81 -6.92
CA MET A 336 -4.80 -7.92 -7.14
C MET A 336 -6.24 -7.57 -6.74
N MET A 337 -6.43 -6.82 -5.64
CA MET A 337 -7.75 -6.32 -5.24
C MET A 337 -8.31 -5.33 -6.26
N LEU A 338 -7.51 -4.39 -6.77
CA LEU A 338 -7.93 -3.48 -7.84
C LEU A 338 -8.38 -4.26 -9.08
N LEU A 339 -7.60 -5.25 -9.51
CA LEU A 339 -7.89 -6.05 -10.69
C LEU A 339 -9.11 -6.97 -10.49
N ASP A 340 -9.30 -7.51 -9.29
CA ASP A 340 -10.51 -8.28 -8.93
C ASP A 340 -11.77 -7.40 -8.99
N ASN A 341 -11.70 -6.18 -8.43
CA ASN A 341 -12.80 -5.23 -8.50
C ASN A 341 -13.07 -4.75 -9.94
N LEU A 342 -12.03 -4.54 -10.73
CA LEU A 342 -12.17 -4.21 -12.15
C LEU A 342 -12.85 -5.34 -12.93
N LYS A 343 -12.49 -6.59 -12.65
CA LYS A 343 -13.17 -7.78 -13.22
C LYS A 343 -14.63 -7.86 -12.80
N LYS A 344 -14.96 -7.59 -11.53
CA LYS A 344 -16.33 -7.56 -11.00
C LYS A 344 -17.16 -6.43 -11.60
N ALA A 345 -16.57 -5.25 -11.77
CA ALA A 345 -17.21 -4.11 -12.41
C ALA A 345 -17.45 -4.35 -13.91
N GLY A 346 -16.60 -5.14 -14.56
CA GLY A 346 -16.63 -5.41 -16.00
C GLY A 346 -16.48 -4.14 -16.85
N SER A 347 -15.97 -3.05 -16.26
CA SER A 347 -15.87 -1.73 -16.90
C SER A 347 -14.80 -0.87 -16.24
N ILE A 348 -14.17 0.03 -17.02
CA ILE A 348 -13.29 1.10 -16.51
C ILE A 348 -14.06 2.35 -16.08
N GLU A 349 -15.37 2.37 -16.22
CA GLU A 349 -16.20 3.50 -15.80
C GLU A 349 -16.04 3.72 -14.28
N PRO A 350 -15.65 4.93 -13.85
CA PRO A 350 -15.29 5.20 -12.45
C PRO A 350 -16.41 4.87 -11.45
N ALA A 351 -17.66 5.16 -11.80
CA ALA A 351 -18.79 4.89 -10.93
C ALA A 351 -19.02 3.37 -10.73
N LYS A 352 -18.93 2.57 -11.80
CA LYS A 352 -19.07 1.09 -11.72
C LYS A 352 -17.93 0.48 -10.92
N LEU A 353 -16.72 0.98 -11.12
CA LEU A 353 -15.57 0.50 -10.35
C LEU A 353 -15.70 0.88 -8.87
N SER A 354 -16.18 2.10 -8.55
CA SER A 354 -16.47 2.51 -7.17
C SER A 354 -17.56 1.66 -6.52
N GLU A 355 -18.62 1.26 -7.24
CA GLU A 355 -19.61 0.32 -6.73
C GLU A 355 -19.02 -1.06 -6.41
N ALA A 356 -18.10 -1.55 -7.24
CA ALA A 356 -17.39 -2.79 -6.97
C ALA A 356 -16.51 -2.68 -5.72
N PHE A 357 -15.78 -1.55 -5.57
CA PHE A 357 -14.98 -1.28 -4.38
C PHE A 357 -15.81 -1.21 -3.10
N ALA A 358 -16.98 -0.59 -3.13
CA ALA A 358 -17.89 -0.54 -1.99
C ALA A 358 -18.34 -1.93 -1.50
N LYS A 359 -18.35 -2.93 -2.39
CA LYS A 359 -18.74 -4.32 -2.13
C LYS A 359 -17.53 -5.26 -1.98
N THR A 360 -16.31 -4.71 -1.89
CA THR A 360 -15.09 -5.52 -1.78
C THR A 360 -15.16 -6.46 -0.58
N ASP A 361 -14.92 -7.73 -0.85
CA ASP A 361 -14.56 -8.77 0.10
C ASP A 361 -13.47 -9.62 -0.58
N PHE A 362 -12.22 -9.26 -0.30
CA PHE A 362 -11.06 -9.79 -0.99
C PHE A 362 -10.02 -10.28 0.01
N SER A 363 -9.71 -11.57 -0.03
CA SER A 363 -8.69 -12.18 0.82
C SER A 363 -7.38 -12.34 0.07
N CYS A 364 -6.30 -11.89 0.70
CA CYS A 364 -4.95 -12.00 0.18
C CYS A 364 -4.00 -12.49 1.27
N VAL A 365 -2.69 -12.56 0.95
CA VAL A 365 -1.67 -13.06 1.88
C VAL A 365 -1.58 -12.22 3.17
N MET A 366 -1.77 -10.91 3.09
CA MET A 366 -1.63 -10.01 4.24
C MET A 366 -2.94 -9.79 5.03
N ALA A 367 -4.09 -9.83 4.36
CA ALA A 367 -5.35 -9.41 4.97
C ALA A 367 -6.57 -9.90 4.17
N ARG A 368 -7.75 -9.85 4.80
CA ARG A 368 -9.05 -9.78 4.14
C ARG A 368 -9.44 -8.31 4.03
N MET A 369 -9.63 -7.81 2.84
CA MET A 369 -9.97 -6.42 2.58
C MET A 369 -11.48 -6.25 2.37
N ALA A 370 -12.10 -5.44 3.19
CA ALA A 370 -13.45 -4.90 3.04
C ALA A 370 -13.42 -3.43 3.47
N TYR A 371 -14.34 -2.62 2.97
CA TYR A 371 -14.29 -1.17 3.15
C TYR A 371 -15.28 -0.62 4.17
N ASP A 372 -14.84 0.42 4.88
CA ASP A 372 -15.73 1.45 5.39
C ASP A 372 -16.04 2.40 4.22
N THR A 373 -17.31 2.39 3.81
CA THR A 373 -17.77 3.13 2.61
C THR A 373 -18.03 4.60 2.85
N GLU A 374 -18.01 5.09 4.11
CA GLU A 374 -18.12 6.52 4.39
C GLU A 374 -16.79 7.26 4.15
N ILE A 375 -15.68 6.54 4.34
CA ILE A 375 -14.34 7.10 4.25
C ILE A 375 -13.46 6.37 3.22
N HIS A 376 -14.06 5.46 2.45
CA HIS A 376 -13.40 4.67 1.40
C HIS A 376 -12.08 4.02 1.84
N THR A 377 -12.05 3.47 3.07
CA THR A 377 -10.84 2.95 3.72
C THR A 377 -11.04 1.48 4.12
N PRO A 378 -10.02 0.62 3.96
CA PRO A 378 -10.09 -0.77 4.44
C PRO A 378 -10.37 -0.84 5.94
N LYS A 379 -11.27 -1.74 6.34
CA LYS A 379 -11.60 -2.02 7.74
C LYS A 379 -10.42 -2.63 8.46
N VAL A 380 -10.17 -2.17 9.68
CA VAL A 380 -9.18 -2.74 10.59
C VAL A 380 -9.90 -3.52 11.69
N ALA A 381 -9.71 -4.82 11.71
CA ALA A 381 -10.22 -5.72 12.74
C ALA A 381 -9.46 -7.06 12.64
N PRO A 382 -9.51 -7.95 13.66
CA PRO A 382 -8.83 -9.25 13.62
C PRO A 382 -9.15 -10.09 12.37
N ASP A 383 -10.41 -10.04 11.91
CA ASP A 383 -10.87 -10.81 10.74
C ASP A 383 -10.66 -10.09 9.40
N TYR A 384 -10.16 -8.86 9.41
CA TYR A 384 -9.91 -8.05 8.22
C TYR A 384 -8.42 -7.74 8.07
N PHE A 385 -8.03 -6.50 8.33
CA PHE A 385 -6.63 -6.07 8.23
C PHE A 385 -6.01 -6.05 9.63
N PRO A 386 -5.18 -7.06 9.98
CA PRO A 386 -4.51 -7.06 11.28
C PRO A 386 -3.35 -6.06 11.29
N VAL A 387 -3.17 -5.40 12.42
CA VAL A 387 -2.03 -4.50 12.66
C VAL A 387 -1.28 -4.99 13.90
N PRO A 388 -0.49 -6.07 13.78
CA PRO A 388 0.22 -6.64 14.90
C PRO A 388 1.41 -5.80 15.33
N MET A 389 1.83 -5.97 16.59
CA MET A 389 3.13 -5.53 17.08
C MET A 389 4.11 -6.70 17.03
N ALA A 390 5.24 -6.48 16.42
CA ALA A 390 6.37 -7.40 16.43
C ALA A 390 7.50 -6.89 17.32
N GLN A 391 8.35 -7.81 17.78
CA GLN A 391 9.62 -7.51 18.46
C GLN A 391 10.77 -8.17 17.71
N ILE A 392 11.87 -7.45 17.57
CA ILE A 392 13.12 -8.01 17.07
C ILE A 392 13.82 -8.71 18.23
N GLN A 393 13.98 -10.03 18.13
CA GLN A 393 14.63 -10.89 19.11
C GLN A 393 15.78 -11.63 18.40
N ASP A 394 17.01 -11.35 18.81
CA ASP A 394 18.22 -11.96 18.24
C ASP A 394 18.31 -11.86 16.69
N GLY A 395 17.94 -10.69 16.18
CA GLY A 395 17.97 -10.37 14.73
C GLY A 395 16.78 -10.92 13.93
N VAL A 396 15.80 -11.54 14.58
CA VAL A 396 14.56 -12.05 13.95
C VAL A 396 13.35 -11.35 14.51
N SER A 397 12.40 -10.98 13.66
CA SER A 397 11.14 -10.38 14.08
C SER A 397 10.09 -11.44 14.39
N PHE A 398 9.43 -11.31 15.54
CA PHE A 398 8.32 -12.16 15.98
C PHE A 398 7.12 -11.29 16.34
N ALA A 399 5.92 -11.66 15.91
CA ALA A 399 4.70 -11.03 16.41
C ALA A 399 4.54 -11.36 17.91
N ILE A 400 4.28 -10.32 18.72
CA ILE A 400 4.12 -10.47 20.17
C ILE A 400 2.75 -10.00 20.66
N TRP A 401 2.01 -9.25 19.83
CA TRP A 401 0.69 -8.72 20.15
C TRP A 401 -0.16 -8.53 18.88
N PRO A 402 -1.50 -8.71 18.91
CA PRO A 402 -2.27 -9.29 20.02
C PRO A 402 -2.01 -10.80 20.18
N ALA A 403 -2.44 -11.39 21.28
CA ALA A 403 -2.21 -12.80 21.59
C ALA A 403 -2.72 -13.77 20.49
N THR A 404 -3.76 -13.36 19.74
CA THR A 404 -4.35 -14.13 18.64
C THR A 404 -3.45 -14.29 17.43
N THR A 405 -2.47 -13.40 17.24
CA THR A 405 -1.51 -13.41 16.12
C THR A 405 -0.07 -13.58 16.58
N ALA A 406 0.17 -13.61 17.90
CA ALA A 406 1.51 -13.73 18.47
C ALA A 406 2.18 -15.07 18.11
N THR A 407 3.44 -14.99 17.67
CA THR A 407 4.33 -16.15 17.40
C THR A 407 5.43 -16.26 18.45
N SER A 408 5.58 -15.27 19.33
CA SER A 408 6.49 -15.27 20.48
C SER A 408 5.92 -14.41 21.61
N THR A 409 6.61 -14.42 22.76
CA THR A 409 6.33 -13.53 23.88
C THR A 409 7.32 -12.37 23.88
N PHE A 410 6.93 -11.25 24.53
CA PHE A 410 7.83 -10.12 24.74
C PHE A 410 9.07 -10.56 25.54
N LYS A 411 10.26 -10.18 25.08
CA LYS A 411 11.52 -10.36 25.78
C LYS A 411 12.05 -9.01 26.25
N PRO A 412 12.21 -8.76 27.55
CA PRO A 412 12.86 -7.54 28.04
C PRO A 412 14.28 -7.43 27.46
N VAL A 413 14.69 -6.20 27.14
CA VAL A 413 16.07 -5.90 26.75
C VAL A 413 16.86 -5.58 28.02
N PRO A 414 18.05 -6.14 28.21
CA PRO A 414 18.90 -5.89 29.37
C PRO A 414 19.34 -4.44 29.50
#